data_741dcf002892d55732d10f6fca61e67e
#
_entry.id   741dcf002892d55732d10f6fca61e67e
#
_cell.length_a   1.000
_cell.length_b   1.000
_cell.length_c   1.000
_cell.angle_alpha   90.00
_cell.angle_beta   90.00
_cell.angle_gamma   90.00
#
_symmetry.space_group_name_H-M   'P 1'
#
loop_
_entity.id
_entity.type
_entity.pdbx_description
1 polymer ?
#
loop_
_entity_poly.entity_id
_entity_poly.type
_entity_poly.pdbx_seq_one_letter_code
_entity_poly.pdbx_strand_id
1 'polypeptide(L)'
;MKLESAIQNELDFITNTIKANTEPESIYLFGSYANGAPNTDSDIDIYVVVPDSENDTIELCAKINFDLAKRRTLPIDLLIGKKSIFENRKNRLTLEKIIANEGIKIYG
;
A
#
# COMPACT_ATOMS: atom_id res chain seq x y z
N MET A 1 7.77 -5.38 13.87
CA MET A 1 7.56 -4.07 14.48
C MET A 1 6.14 -3.96 15.01
N LYS A 2 5.98 -3.38 16.18
CA LYS A 2 4.67 -3.17 16.78
C LYS A 2 4.15 -1.79 16.39
N LEU A 3 2.97 -1.73 15.76
CA LEU A 3 2.33 -0.49 15.35
C LEU A 3 1.37 -0.01 16.46
N GLU A 4 1.24 1.30 16.59
CA GLU A 4 0.29 1.88 17.52
C GLU A 4 -1.14 1.63 17.07
N SER A 5 -2.09 1.58 18.02
CA SER A 5 -3.49 1.26 17.73
C SER A 5 -4.12 2.20 16.70
N ALA A 6 -3.80 3.51 16.77
CA ALA A 6 -4.36 4.47 15.82
C ALA A 6 -3.91 4.19 14.39
N ILE A 7 -2.63 3.85 14.21
CA ILE A 7 -2.09 3.50 12.89
C ILE A 7 -2.67 2.16 12.42
N GLN A 8 -2.80 1.19 13.34
CA GLN A 8 -3.38 -0.10 12.98
C GLN A 8 -4.82 0.07 12.48
N ASN A 9 -5.61 0.92 13.14
CA ASN A 9 -6.98 1.20 12.70
C ASN A 9 -7.01 1.85 11.33
N GLU A 10 -6.10 2.76 11.06
CA GLU A 10 -5.98 3.41 9.74
C GLU A 10 -5.59 2.38 8.68
N LEU A 11 -4.64 1.49 8.98
CA LEU A 11 -4.22 0.43 8.06
C LEU A 11 -5.36 -0.56 7.79
N ASP A 12 -6.16 -0.88 8.79
CA ASP A 12 -7.33 -1.75 8.61
C ASP A 12 -8.36 -1.10 7.68
N PHE A 13 -8.61 0.19 7.84
CA PHE A 13 -9.49 0.94 6.95
C PHE A 13 -8.95 0.96 5.51
N ILE A 14 -7.65 1.22 5.35
CA ILE A 14 -7.00 1.22 4.03
C ILE A 14 -7.13 -0.16 3.38
N THR A 15 -6.80 -1.22 4.11
CA THR A 15 -6.89 -2.59 3.62
C THR A 15 -8.31 -2.94 3.18
N ASN A 16 -9.30 -2.63 3.99
CA ASN A 16 -10.69 -2.92 3.68
C ASN A 16 -11.19 -2.14 2.47
N THR A 17 -10.76 -0.90 2.33
CA THR A 17 -11.10 -0.06 1.17
C THR A 17 -10.50 -0.62 -0.12
N ILE A 18 -9.25 -1.06 -0.08
CA ILE A 18 -8.60 -1.68 -1.23
C ILE A 18 -9.33 -2.97 -1.62
N LYS A 19 -9.65 -3.80 -0.64
CA LYS A 19 -10.35 -5.08 -0.88
C LYS A 19 -11.77 -4.88 -1.41
N ALA A 20 -12.38 -3.74 -1.16
CA ALA A 20 -13.70 -3.42 -1.70
C ALA A 20 -13.63 -3.06 -3.19
N ASN A 21 -12.47 -2.69 -3.70
CA ASN A 21 -12.28 -2.22 -5.08
C ASN A 21 -11.57 -3.24 -5.97
N THR A 22 -10.82 -4.17 -5.41
CA THR A 22 -10.05 -5.16 -6.16
C THR A 22 -9.80 -6.38 -5.29
N GLU A 23 -9.22 -7.43 -5.87
CA GLU A 23 -8.75 -8.59 -5.13
C GLU A 23 -7.22 -8.56 -5.10
N PRO A 24 -6.62 -7.85 -4.11
CA PRO A 24 -5.17 -7.69 -4.10
C PRO A 24 -4.46 -9.01 -3.78
N GLU A 25 -3.30 -9.23 -4.42
CA GLU A 25 -2.42 -10.33 -4.08
C GLU A 25 -1.74 -10.05 -2.74
N SER A 26 -1.28 -8.82 -2.55
CA SER A 26 -0.68 -8.37 -1.29
C SER A 26 -0.72 -6.86 -1.18
N ILE A 27 -0.59 -6.38 0.05
CA ILE A 27 -0.54 -4.95 0.37
C ILE A 27 0.63 -4.75 1.34
N TYR A 28 1.47 -3.77 1.03
CA TYR A 28 2.66 -3.45 1.83
C TYR A 28 2.58 -2.03 2.38
N LEU A 29 2.98 -1.86 3.63
CA LEU A 29 3.31 -0.58 4.22
C LEU A 29 4.81 -0.37 4.03
N PHE A 30 5.21 0.78 3.52
CA PHE A 30 6.64 1.10 3.38
C PHE A 30 6.89 2.53 3.83
N GLY A 31 8.12 3.03 3.66
CA GLY A 31 8.46 4.38 4.06
C GLY A 31 8.61 4.55 5.56
N SER A 32 8.43 5.78 6.05
CA SER A 32 8.75 6.13 7.43
C SER A 32 7.92 5.38 8.47
N TYR A 33 6.65 5.09 8.19
CA TYR A 33 5.85 4.30 9.14
C TYR A 33 6.32 2.86 9.24
N ALA A 34 6.82 2.28 8.14
CA ALA A 34 7.38 0.93 8.17
C ALA A 34 8.73 0.89 8.89
N ASN A 35 9.51 1.97 8.78
CA ASN A 35 10.83 2.07 9.41
C ASN A 35 10.77 2.46 10.89
N GLY A 36 9.58 2.75 11.42
CA GLY A 36 9.43 3.15 12.82
C GLY A 36 9.87 4.58 13.12
N ALA A 37 10.01 5.43 12.10
CA ALA A 37 10.48 6.79 12.24
C ALA A 37 9.54 7.83 11.62
N PRO A 38 8.19 7.74 11.83
CA PRO A 38 7.29 8.75 11.31
C PRO A 38 7.41 10.06 12.10
N ASN A 39 7.08 11.17 11.44
CA ASN A 39 6.93 12.47 12.08
C ASN A 39 5.56 13.05 11.72
N THR A 40 5.28 14.28 12.16
CA THR A 40 3.95 14.91 11.96
C THR A 40 3.61 15.14 10.49
N ASP A 41 4.62 15.18 9.62
CA ASP A 41 4.43 15.41 8.18
C ASP A 41 4.52 14.12 7.36
N SER A 42 4.66 12.96 8.01
CA SER A 42 4.79 11.68 7.32
C SER A 42 3.48 11.24 6.68
N ASP A 43 3.57 10.79 5.42
CA ASP A 43 2.47 10.12 4.74
C ASP A 43 2.50 8.63 5.06
N ILE A 44 1.34 7.98 4.97
CA ILE A 44 1.27 6.52 4.99
C ILE A 44 1.53 6.04 3.57
N ASP A 45 2.64 5.34 3.36
CA ASP A 45 3.03 4.84 2.04
C ASP A 45 2.56 3.41 1.86
N ILE A 46 1.70 3.19 0.89
CA ILE A 46 1.08 1.89 0.62
C ILE A 46 1.37 1.44 -0.80
N TYR A 47 1.79 0.19 -0.95
CA TYR A 47 1.96 -0.45 -2.26
C TYR A 47 1.03 -1.64 -2.35
N VAL A 48 0.18 -1.64 -3.38
CA VAL A 48 -0.79 -2.71 -3.62
C VAL A 48 -0.30 -3.54 -4.80
N VAL A 49 -0.14 -4.84 -4.60
CA VAL A 49 0.14 -5.78 -5.69
C VAL A 49 -1.19 -6.38 -6.12
N VAL A 50 -1.57 -6.14 -7.37
CA VAL A 50 -2.83 -6.63 -7.92
C VAL A 50 -2.59 -7.74 -8.95
N PRO A 51 -3.61 -8.58 -9.21
CA PRO A 51 -3.49 -9.60 -10.26
C PRO A 51 -3.20 -8.98 -11.62
N ASP A 52 -2.53 -9.73 -12.48
CA ASP A 52 -2.23 -9.28 -13.85
C ASP A 52 -3.50 -9.04 -14.67
N SER A 53 -4.62 -9.61 -14.24
CA SER A 53 -5.92 -9.41 -14.90
C SER A 53 -6.53 -8.03 -14.67
N GLU A 54 -5.98 -7.23 -13.74
CA GLU A 54 -6.43 -5.84 -13.58
C GLU A 54 -6.04 -5.05 -14.81
N ASN A 55 -7.06 -4.54 -15.53
CA ASN A 55 -6.82 -3.89 -16.82
C ASN A 55 -6.33 -2.46 -16.71
N ASP A 56 -6.83 -1.71 -15.73
CA ASP A 56 -6.54 -0.27 -15.61
C ASP A 56 -6.18 0.07 -14.17
N THR A 57 -4.88 0.04 -13.88
CA THR A 57 -4.39 0.36 -12.54
C THR A 57 -4.51 1.85 -12.21
N ILE A 58 -4.53 2.72 -13.22
CA ILE A 58 -4.71 4.16 -13.01
C ILE A 58 -6.13 4.46 -12.55
N GLU A 59 -7.12 3.88 -13.22
CA GLU A 59 -8.52 4.02 -12.82
C GLU A 59 -8.75 3.41 -11.44
N LEU A 60 -8.19 2.23 -11.18
CA LEU A 60 -8.28 1.58 -9.88
C LEU A 60 -7.70 2.46 -8.76
N CYS A 61 -6.53 3.06 -9.01
CA CYS A 61 -5.89 3.95 -8.06
C CYS A 61 -6.79 5.15 -7.75
N ALA A 62 -7.40 5.74 -8.77
CA ALA A 62 -8.30 6.88 -8.61
C ALA A 62 -9.53 6.50 -7.77
N LYS A 63 -10.12 5.34 -8.02
CA LYS A 63 -11.28 4.86 -7.26
C LYS A 63 -10.94 4.61 -5.79
N ILE A 64 -9.82 3.96 -5.54
CA ILE A 64 -9.38 3.68 -4.15
C ILE A 64 -9.11 5.00 -3.43
N ASN A 65 -8.39 5.93 -4.05
CA ASN A 65 -8.11 7.22 -3.44
C ASN A 65 -9.40 8.02 -3.16
N PHE A 66 -10.37 7.94 -4.06
CA PHE A 66 -11.66 8.59 -3.84
C PHE A 66 -12.35 8.03 -2.59
N ASP A 67 -12.35 6.71 -2.44
CA ASP A 67 -12.97 6.06 -1.28
C ASP A 67 -12.20 6.33 0.01
N LEU A 68 -10.86 6.34 -0.05
CA LEU A 68 -10.02 6.65 1.11
C LEU A 68 -10.25 8.08 1.61
N ALA A 69 -10.44 9.02 0.69
CA ALA A 69 -10.63 10.42 1.04
C ALA A 69 -11.85 10.67 1.93
N LYS A 70 -12.82 9.77 1.93
CA LYS A 70 -14.05 9.91 2.71
C LYS A 70 -13.81 9.83 4.22
N ARG A 71 -12.81 9.05 4.65
CA ARG A 71 -12.62 8.73 6.07
C ARG A 71 -11.17 8.73 6.54
N ARG A 72 -10.21 8.93 5.65
CA ARG A 72 -8.80 8.94 6.07
C ARG A 72 -8.51 10.09 7.02
N THR A 73 -7.65 9.86 8.00
CA THR A 73 -7.23 10.88 8.96
C THR A 73 -5.83 11.40 8.67
N LEU A 74 -5.05 10.65 7.88
CA LEU A 74 -3.68 10.99 7.51
C LEU A 74 -3.53 10.96 6.00
N PRO A 75 -2.57 11.71 5.43
CA PRO A 75 -2.27 11.60 4.01
C PRO A 75 -1.81 10.19 3.66
N ILE A 76 -2.27 9.68 2.54
CA ILE A 76 -1.94 8.34 2.07
C ILE A 76 -1.37 8.45 0.67
N ASP A 77 -0.18 7.88 0.47
CA ASP A 77 0.46 7.78 -0.84
C ASP A 77 0.30 6.34 -1.33
N LEU A 78 -0.49 6.16 -2.38
CA LEU A 78 -0.90 4.85 -2.86
C LEU A 78 -0.24 4.54 -4.20
N LEU A 79 0.49 3.43 -4.25
CA LEU A 79 1.06 2.90 -5.49
C LEU A 79 0.45 1.54 -5.78
N ILE A 80 0.21 1.24 -7.06
CA ILE A 80 -0.35 -0.04 -7.48
C ILE A 80 0.54 -0.63 -8.58
N GLY A 81 0.89 -1.91 -8.43
CA GLY A 81 1.64 -2.63 -9.44
C GLY A 81 1.04 -4.01 -9.68
N LYS A 82 1.10 -4.48 -10.93
CA LYS A 82 0.67 -5.83 -11.27
C LYS A 82 1.65 -6.86 -10.74
N LYS A 83 1.17 -8.04 -10.37
CA LYS A 83 1.97 -9.10 -9.76
C LYS A 83 3.21 -9.44 -10.57
N SER A 84 3.07 -9.67 -11.88
CA SER A 84 4.22 -10.05 -12.72
C SER A 84 5.28 -8.96 -12.77
N ILE A 85 4.85 -7.70 -12.81
CA ILE A 85 5.77 -6.56 -12.82
C ILE A 85 6.47 -6.43 -11.46
N PHE A 86 5.73 -6.56 -10.36
CA PHE A 86 6.32 -6.50 -9.01
C PHE A 86 7.35 -7.62 -8.83
N GLU A 87 7.01 -8.86 -9.21
CA GLU A 87 7.91 -10.00 -9.08
C GLU A 87 9.18 -9.84 -9.91
N ASN A 88 9.08 -9.23 -11.10
CA ASN A 88 10.23 -8.95 -11.95
C ASN A 88 11.10 -7.84 -11.33
N ARG A 89 10.47 -6.75 -10.91
CA ARG A 89 11.18 -5.56 -10.45
C ARG A 89 11.82 -5.72 -9.08
N LYS A 90 11.26 -6.55 -8.19
CA LYS A 90 11.81 -6.73 -6.84
C LYS A 90 13.21 -7.35 -6.85
N ASN A 91 13.63 -7.93 -7.96
CA ASN A 91 14.97 -8.52 -8.13
C ASN A 91 15.97 -7.53 -8.72
N ARG A 92 15.60 -6.28 -8.92
CA ARG A 92 16.43 -5.23 -9.49
C ARG A 92 16.63 -4.11 -8.48
N LEU A 93 17.45 -3.11 -8.82
CA LEU A 93 17.62 -1.92 -7.98
C LEU A 93 16.43 -0.98 -8.18
N THR A 94 15.32 -1.26 -7.50
CA THR A 94 14.05 -0.57 -7.68
C THR A 94 13.37 -0.34 -6.34
N LEU A 95 12.31 0.49 -6.36
CA LEU A 95 11.44 0.67 -5.20
C LEU A 95 10.82 -0.67 -4.77
N GLU A 96 10.42 -1.50 -5.72
CA GLU A 96 9.81 -2.80 -5.43
C GLU A 96 10.74 -3.72 -4.64
N LYS A 97 12.04 -3.65 -4.90
CA LYS A 97 13.02 -4.40 -4.11
C LYS A 97 13.05 -3.92 -2.66
N ILE A 98 13.03 -2.61 -2.45
CA ILE A 98 13.00 -2.02 -1.11
C ILE A 98 11.74 -2.46 -0.38
N ILE A 99 10.60 -2.40 -1.05
CA ILE A 99 9.31 -2.79 -0.46
C ILE A 99 9.32 -4.28 -0.08
N ALA A 100 9.80 -5.14 -0.98
CA ALA A 100 9.83 -6.57 -0.72
C ALA A 100 10.73 -6.95 0.46
N ASN A 101 11.83 -6.22 0.66
CA ASN A 101 12.82 -6.55 1.70
C ASN A 101 12.58 -5.81 3.02
N GLU A 102 12.10 -4.57 2.97
CA GLU A 102 12.01 -3.70 4.14
C GLU A 102 10.59 -3.27 4.48
N GLY A 103 9.63 -3.47 3.56
CA GLY A 103 8.24 -3.15 3.82
C GLY A 103 7.58 -4.13 4.75
N ILE A 104 6.47 -3.72 5.34
CA ILE A 104 5.65 -4.58 6.19
C ILE A 104 4.46 -5.04 5.37
N LYS A 105 4.33 -6.36 5.18
CA LYS A 105 3.16 -6.91 4.48
C LYS A 105 1.97 -6.87 5.43
N ILE A 106 0.96 -6.06 5.08
CA ILE A 106 -0.26 -5.91 5.90
C ILE A 106 -1.40 -6.78 5.37
N TYR A 107 -1.27 -7.35 4.18
CA TYR A 107 -2.25 -8.26 3.60
C TYR A 107 -1.57 -9.18 2.58
N GLY A 108 -1.98 -10.44 2.56
CA GLY A 108 -1.49 -11.42 1.57
C GLY A 108 -0.50 -12.47 2.07
#